data_8a19289b9e3b1b03e39cb35aee5aa00f
#
_entry.id   8a19289b9e3b1b03e39cb35aee5aa00f
#
_cell.length_a   1.000
_cell.length_b   1.000
_cell.length_c   1.000
_cell.angle_alpha   90.00
_cell.angle_beta   90.00
_cell.angle_gamma   90.00
#
_symmetry.space_group_name_H-M   'P 1'
#
loop_
_entity.id
_entity.type
_entity.pdbx_description
1 polymer ?
#
loop_
_entity_poly.entity_id
_entity_poly.type
_entity_poly.pdbx_seq_one_letter_code
_entity_poly.pdbx_strand_id
1 'polypeptide(L)'
;MGAYIRNDRPGILTDMERVFTLFPRLKERRTQIAGTLSGGEQQMLAMGRALMARPKVLMLDEPSLGLAPILVETIFSIVREINGQGIPVLLVEQNASKALEVAHRGYVLETGSIVQTGTGQELIASEDVQKAYLGM
;
A
#
# COMPACT_ATOMS: atom_id res chain seq x y z
N MET A 1 -5.45 18.58 -1.06
CA MET A 1 -4.25 18.46 -0.17
C MET A 1 -3.12 17.70 -0.86
N GLY A 2 -3.26 16.47 -1.36
CA GLY A 2 -2.16 15.70 -1.98
C GLY A 2 -1.48 16.38 -3.17
N ALA A 3 -2.17 17.22 -3.92
CA ALA A 3 -1.62 18.00 -5.04
C ALA A 3 -1.22 19.44 -4.65
N TYR A 4 -1.01 19.73 -3.37
CA TYR A 4 -0.80 21.09 -2.88
C TYR A 4 0.33 21.85 -3.57
N ILE A 5 1.42 21.17 -3.91
CA ILE A 5 2.60 21.77 -4.57
C ILE A 5 2.48 21.83 -6.09
N ARG A 6 1.38 21.36 -6.68
CA ARG A 6 1.17 21.27 -8.13
C ARG A 6 0.34 22.43 -8.65
N ASN A 7 0.68 22.91 -9.84
CA ASN A 7 -0.01 24.01 -10.52
C ASN A 7 -0.69 23.58 -11.84
N ASP A 8 -0.57 22.30 -12.22
CA ASP A 8 -1.14 21.72 -13.45
C ASP A 8 -2.61 21.29 -13.24
N ARG A 9 -3.53 22.24 -13.14
CA ARG A 9 -4.93 21.98 -12.84
C ARG A 9 -5.59 20.86 -13.69
N PRO A 10 -5.39 20.78 -15.03
CA PRO A 10 -5.91 19.67 -15.83
C PRO A 10 -5.35 18.32 -15.39
N GLY A 11 -4.04 18.21 -15.13
CA GLY A 11 -3.40 17.00 -14.63
C GLY A 11 -3.88 16.59 -13.24
N ILE A 12 -4.14 17.55 -12.36
CA ILE A 12 -4.71 17.28 -11.02
C ILE A 12 -6.11 16.65 -11.15
N LEU A 13 -6.96 17.14 -12.05
CA LEU A 13 -8.29 16.57 -12.28
C LEU A 13 -8.21 15.15 -12.84
N THR A 14 -7.32 14.90 -13.80
CA THR A 14 -7.09 13.57 -14.35
C THR A 14 -6.61 12.59 -13.30
N ASP A 15 -5.63 12.99 -12.47
CA ASP A 15 -5.12 12.14 -11.39
C ASP A 15 -6.17 11.88 -10.30
N MET A 16 -7.05 12.85 -10.03
CA MET A 16 -8.15 12.67 -9.09
C MET A 16 -9.15 11.60 -9.58
N GLU A 17 -9.50 11.61 -10.86
CA GLU A 17 -10.36 10.56 -11.44
C GLU A 17 -9.66 9.19 -11.41
N ARG A 18 -8.35 9.14 -11.67
CA ARG A 18 -7.55 7.91 -11.51
C ARG A 18 -7.58 7.39 -10.08
N VAL A 19 -7.40 8.26 -9.08
CA VAL A 19 -7.51 7.89 -7.66
C VAL A 19 -8.91 7.39 -7.33
N PHE A 20 -9.96 8.00 -7.86
CA PHE A 20 -11.33 7.52 -7.67
C PHE A 20 -11.62 6.19 -8.37
N THR A 21 -10.90 5.87 -9.44
CA THR A 21 -10.98 4.55 -10.09
C THR A 21 -10.31 3.47 -9.20
N LEU A 22 -9.15 3.77 -8.63
CA LEU A 22 -8.47 2.89 -7.66
C LEU A 22 -9.25 2.71 -6.36
N PHE A 23 -9.92 3.76 -5.92
CA PHE A 23 -10.64 3.81 -4.64
C PHE A 23 -12.10 4.28 -4.83
N PRO A 24 -13.00 3.43 -5.41
CA PRO A 24 -14.38 3.83 -5.70
C PRO A 24 -15.15 4.34 -4.47
N ARG A 25 -14.86 3.78 -3.28
CA ARG A 25 -15.47 4.21 -2.02
C ARG A 25 -15.15 5.66 -1.67
N LEU A 26 -13.96 6.15 -2.02
CA LEU A 26 -13.62 7.57 -1.83
C LEU A 26 -14.44 8.48 -2.75
N LYS A 27 -14.76 8.02 -3.98
CA LYS A 27 -15.63 8.75 -4.90
C LYS A 27 -17.06 8.88 -4.34
N GLU A 28 -17.60 7.77 -3.82
CA GLU A 28 -18.93 7.73 -3.21
C GLU A 28 -19.04 8.69 -2.01
N ARG A 29 -17.95 8.82 -1.25
CA ARG A 29 -17.90 9.59 0.00
C ARG A 29 -17.16 10.92 -0.12
N ARG A 30 -16.99 11.44 -1.33
CA ARG A 30 -16.18 12.64 -1.60
C ARG A 30 -16.57 13.91 -0.83
N THR A 31 -17.84 13.99 -0.38
CA THR A 31 -18.36 15.12 0.39
C THR A 31 -18.38 14.85 1.89
N GLN A 32 -18.00 13.64 2.33
CA GLN A 32 -17.97 13.27 3.74
C GLN A 32 -16.72 13.84 4.41
N ILE A 33 -16.85 14.26 5.66
CA ILE A 33 -15.73 14.73 6.48
C ILE A 33 -14.75 13.55 6.70
N ALA A 34 -13.48 13.72 6.35
CA ALA A 34 -12.47 12.66 6.37
C ALA A 34 -12.33 11.96 7.73
N GLY A 35 -12.47 12.68 8.84
CA GLY A 35 -12.41 12.12 10.19
C GLY A 35 -13.59 11.19 10.55
N THR A 36 -14.65 11.16 9.75
CA THR A 36 -15.81 10.27 9.95
C THR A 36 -15.78 9.02 9.05
N LEU A 37 -14.74 8.87 8.24
CA LEU A 37 -14.50 7.67 7.45
C LEU A 37 -14.08 6.50 8.35
N SER A 38 -14.39 5.27 7.93
CA SER A 38 -13.86 4.06 8.59
C SER A 38 -12.33 3.99 8.48
N GLY A 39 -11.67 3.22 9.34
CA GLY A 39 -10.20 3.07 9.32
C GLY A 39 -9.67 2.65 7.95
N GLY A 40 -10.32 1.70 7.28
CA GLY A 40 -9.95 1.30 5.91
C GLY A 40 -10.14 2.39 4.87
N GLU A 41 -11.23 3.17 4.96
CA GLU A 41 -11.44 4.32 4.08
C GLU A 41 -10.42 5.44 4.34
N GLN A 42 -10.03 5.67 5.59
CA GLN A 42 -8.96 6.61 5.95
C GLN A 42 -7.61 6.18 5.35
N GLN A 43 -7.31 4.87 5.40
CA GLN A 43 -6.11 4.31 4.79
C GLN A 43 -6.10 4.50 3.26
N MET A 44 -7.22 4.19 2.60
CA MET A 44 -7.40 4.46 1.16
C MET A 44 -7.24 5.95 0.83
N LEU A 45 -7.78 6.84 1.69
CA LEU A 45 -7.63 8.29 1.52
C LEU A 45 -6.17 8.72 1.66
N ALA A 46 -5.41 8.16 2.61
CA ALA A 46 -3.99 8.46 2.78
C ALA A 46 -3.19 8.05 1.53
N MET A 47 -3.41 6.84 1.01
CA MET A 47 -2.80 6.36 -0.23
C MET A 47 -3.19 7.22 -1.44
N GLY A 48 -4.47 7.54 -1.60
CA GLY A 48 -4.97 8.40 -2.67
C GLY A 48 -4.35 9.80 -2.63
N ARG A 49 -4.19 10.38 -1.44
CA ARG A 49 -3.49 11.67 -1.26
C ARG A 49 -2.01 11.60 -1.67
N ALA A 50 -1.32 10.51 -1.33
CA ALA A 50 0.07 10.30 -1.73
C ALA A 50 0.20 10.21 -3.26
N LEU A 51 -0.69 9.50 -3.93
CA LEU A 51 -0.70 9.38 -5.40
C LEU A 51 -0.95 10.70 -6.12
N MET A 52 -1.73 11.62 -5.54
CA MET A 52 -1.98 12.94 -6.11
C MET A 52 -0.72 13.79 -6.26
N ALA A 53 0.35 13.50 -5.52
CA ALA A 53 1.64 14.16 -5.65
C ALA A 53 2.48 13.67 -6.84
N ARG A 54 2.04 12.65 -7.58
CA ARG A 54 2.81 11.92 -8.62
C ARG A 54 4.16 11.46 -8.08
N PRO A 55 4.19 10.63 -7.03
CA PRO A 55 5.44 10.22 -6.41
C PRO A 55 6.27 9.35 -7.36
N LYS A 56 7.59 9.45 -7.27
CA LYS A 56 8.52 8.54 -7.96
C LYS A 56 8.66 7.21 -7.22
N VAL A 57 8.36 7.19 -5.92
CA VAL A 57 8.33 6.02 -5.05
C VAL A 57 7.19 6.23 -4.05
N LEU A 58 6.36 5.22 -3.85
CA LEU A 58 5.35 5.21 -2.79
C LEU A 58 5.88 4.41 -1.61
N MET A 59 5.87 5.01 -0.42
CA MET A 59 6.30 4.35 0.82
C MET A 59 5.07 4.12 1.70
N LEU A 60 4.87 2.87 2.10
CA LEU A 60 3.74 2.44 2.93
C LEU A 60 4.26 1.74 4.18
N ASP A 61 3.85 2.22 5.34
CA ASP A 61 4.20 1.67 6.63
C ASP A 61 2.96 1.06 7.27
N GLU A 62 2.96 -0.27 7.39
CA GLU A 62 1.88 -1.12 7.92
C GLU A 62 0.48 -0.75 7.39
N PRO A 63 0.27 -0.63 6.06
CA PRO A 63 -1.00 -0.16 5.50
C PRO A 63 -2.18 -1.10 5.79
N SER A 64 -1.94 -2.34 6.20
CA SER A 64 -2.99 -3.32 6.53
C SER A 64 -3.32 -3.39 8.02
N LEU A 65 -2.59 -2.68 8.88
CA LEU A 65 -2.73 -2.77 10.34
C LEU A 65 -4.14 -2.40 10.80
N GLY A 66 -4.74 -3.29 11.61
CA GLY A 66 -6.07 -3.05 12.21
C GLY A 66 -7.25 -3.11 11.24
N LEU A 67 -7.03 -3.55 10.00
CA LEU A 67 -8.09 -3.68 9.00
C LEU A 67 -8.75 -5.06 9.04
N ALA A 68 -10.04 -5.10 8.66
CA ALA A 68 -10.74 -6.36 8.43
C ALA A 68 -10.11 -7.12 7.25
N PRO A 69 -10.12 -8.47 7.26
CA PRO A 69 -9.45 -9.28 6.24
C PRO A 69 -9.78 -8.91 4.79
N ILE A 70 -11.03 -8.60 4.51
CA ILE A 70 -11.46 -8.18 3.16
C ILE A 70 -10.82 -6.86 2.72
N LEU A 71 -10.57 -5.94 3.65
CA LEU A 71 -9.89 -4.67 3.37
C LEU A 71 -8.39 -4.87 3.19
N VAL A 72 -7.78 -5.81 3.94
CA VAL A 72 -6.38 -6.22 3.74
C VAL A 72 -6.17 -6.67 2.30
N GLU A 73 -6.99 -7.61 1.80
CA GLU A 73 -6.92 -8.07 0.41
C GLU A 73 -7.06 -6.90 -0.59
N THR A 74 -7.98 -5.99 -0.31
CA THR A 74 -8.19 -4.81 -1.14
C THR A 74 -6.94 -3.93 -1.19
N ILE A 75 -6.30 -3.64 -0.05
CA ILE A 75 -5.08 -2.83 0.02
C ILE A 75 -3.93 -3.48 -0.78
N PHE A 76 -3.70 -4.78 -0.61
CA PHE A 76 -2.63 -5.47 -1.35
C PHE A 76 -2.91 -5.55 -2.86
N SER A 77 -4.17 -5.70 -3.27
CA SER A 77 -4.57 -5.60 -4.68
C SER A 77 -4.24 -4.23 -5.27
N ILE A 78 -4.54 -3.16 -4.52
CA ILE A 78 -4.23 -1.78 -4.92
C ILE A 78 -2.71 -1.54 -4.98
N VAL A 79 -1.94 -2.10 -4.05
CA VAL A 79 -0.46 -2.02 -4.10
C VAL A 79 0.08 -2.65 -5.39
N ARG A 80 -0.42 -3.83 -5.78
CA ARG A 80 -0.06 -4.46 -7.06
C ARG A 80 -0.42 -3.57 -8.26
N GLU A 81 -1.62 -2.99 -8.24
CA GLU A 81 -2.10 -2.13 -9.33
C GLU A 81 -1.25 -0.86 -9.47
N ILE A 82 -0.93 -0.19 -8.37
CA ILE A 82 -0.05 0.99 -8.32
C ILE A 82 1.33 0.63 -8.88
N ASN A 83 1.91 -0.49 -8.46
CA ASN A 83 3.19 -0.96 -8.96
C ASN A 83 3.13 -1.31 -10.45
N GLY A 84 2.07 -1.99 -10.90
CA GLY A 84 1.82 -2.29 -12.32
C GLY A 84 1.69 -1.05 -13.21
N GLN A 85 1.33 0.09 -12.63
CA GLN A 85 1.31 1.39 -13.32
C GLN A 85 2.70 2.07 -13.37
N GLY A 86 3.77 1.39 -12.90
CA GLY A 86 5.15 1.85 -12.97
C GLY A 86 5.61 2.68 -11.76
N ILE A 87 4.85 2.71 -10.66
CA ILE A 87 5.26 3.37 -9.42
C ILE A 87 5.90 2.32 -8.49
N PRO A 88 7.22 2.38 -8.23
CA PRO A 88 7.86 1.53 -7.24
C PRO A 88 7.23 1.73 -5.85
N VAL A 89 7.01 0.63 -5.13
CA VAL A 89 6.44 0.66 -3.78
C VAL A 89 7.44 0.09 -2.79
N LEU A 90 7.78 0.84 -1.75
CA LEU A 90 8.45 0.35 -0.55
C LEU A 90 7.37 0.06 0.49
N LEU A 91 7.21 -1.21 0.82
CA LEU A 91 6.19 -1.69 1.75
C LEU A 91 6.86 -2.21 3.02
N VAL A 92 6.50 -1.66 4.17
CA VAL A 92 6.82 -2.20 5.49
C VAL A 92 5.55 -2.85 6.03
N GLU A 93 5.62 -4.11 6.40
CA GLU A 93 4.46 -4.89 6.85
C GLU A 93 4.83 -5.93 7.89
N GLN A 94 3.95 -6.10 8.87
CA GLN A 94 4.02 -7.17 9.84
C GLN A 94 3.35 -8.46 9.29
N ASN A 95 2.38 -8.31 8.39
CA ASN A 95 1.74 -9.43 7.70
C ASN A 95 2.67 -9.97 6.60
N ALA A 96 3.68 -10.75 7.03
CA ALA A 96 4.74 -11.26 6.16
C ALA A 96 4.20 -12.07 4.98
N SER A 97 3.20 -12.93 5.20
CA SER A 97 2.59 -13.73 4.13
C SER A 97 2.08 -12.86 2.99
N LYS A 98 1.24 -11.87 3.31
CA LYS A 98 0.66 -10.98 2.31
C LYS A 98 1.70 -10.07 1.66
N ALA A 99 2.65 -9.55 2.45
CA ALA A 99 3.73 -8.72 1.91
C ALA A 99 4.58 -9.48 0.90
N LEU A 100 4.98 -10.71 1.22
CA LEU A 100 5.82 -11.54 0.36
C LEU A 100 5.10 -12.01 -0.91
N GLU A 101 3.77 -12.25 -0.84
CA GLU A 101 2.94 -12.57 -2.02
C GLU A 101 2.97 -11.47 -3.10
N VAL A 102 3.14 -10.21 -2.72
CA VAL A 102 3.17 -9.07 -3.65
C VAL A 102 4.58 -8.55 -3.95
N ALA A 103 5.55 -8.92 -3.14
CA ALA A 103 6.90 -8.40 -3.21
C ALA A 103 7.71 -9.04 -4.34
N HIS A 104 8.39 -8.22 -5.16
CA HIS A 104 9.44 -8.70 -6.06
C HIS A 104 10.71 -9.05 -5.27
N ARG A 105 11.01 -8.28 -4.23
CA ARG A 105 12.15 -8.47 -3.33
C ARG A 105 11.74 -8.13 -1.91
N GLY A 106 12.19 -8.95 -0.95
CA GLY A 106 11.95 -8.75 0.47
C GLY A 106 13.25 -8.67 1.27
N TYR A 107 13.15 -8.00 2.41
CA TYR A 107 14.17 -7.89 3.44
C TYR A 107 13.53 -8.21 4.78
N VAL A 108 14.03 -9.24 5.46
CA VAL A 108 13.55 -9.59 6.80
C VAL A 108 14.42 -8.86 7.81
N LEU A 109 13.79 -8.08 8.68
CA LEU A 109 14.46 -7.29 9.72
C LEU A 109 14.19 -7.90 11.10
N GLU A 110 15.24 -8.07 11.88
CA GLU A 110 15.16 -8.42 13.30
C GLU A 110 16.03 -7.45 14.09
N THR A 111 15.46 -6.84 15.12
CA THR A 111 16.17 -5.92 16.02
C THR A 111 17.02 -4.87 15.27
N GLY A 112 16.43 -4.31 14.20
CA GLY A 112 17.09 -3.27 13.39
C GLY A 112 18.15 -3.75 12.40
N SER A 113 18.36 -5.06 12.26
CA SER A 113 19.32 -5.66 11.32
C SER A 113 18.62 -6.49 10.26
N ILE A 114 19.11 -6.44 9.01
CA ILE A 114 18.62 -7.32 7.95
C ILE A 114 19.22 -8.71 8.17
N VAL A 115 18.38 -9.69 8.46
CA VAL A 115 18.79 -11.08 8.70
C VAL A 115 18.64 -11.96 7.47
N GLN A 116 17.72 -11.63 6.58
CA GLN A 116 17.52 -12.38 5.34
C GLN A 116 17.05 -11.45 4.21
N THR A 117 17.40 -11.78 2.96
CA THR A 117 16.96 -11.08 1.76
C THR A 117 16.76 -12.07 0.62
N GLY A 118 15.79 -11.82 -0.24
CA GLY A 118 15.48 -12.67 -1.40
C GLY A 118 14.30 -12.14 -2.19
N THR A 119 13.90 -12.87 -3.21
CA THR A 119 12.59 -12.65 -3.86
C THR A 119 11.46 -13.02 -2.90
N GLY A 120 10.25 -12.50 -3.13
CA GLY A 120 9.09 -12.87 -2.31
C GLY A 120 8.89 -14.40 -2.28
N GLN A 121 9.04 -15.08 -3.42
CA GLN A 121 8.91 -16.53 -3.53
C GLN A 121 9.99 -17.31 -2.75
N GLU A 122 11.26 -16.87 -2.84
CA GLU A 122 12.35 -17.49 -2.08
C GLU A 122 12.12 -17.35 -0.57
N LEU A 123 11.67 -16.19 -0.11
CA LEU A 123 11.40 -15.94 1.30
C LEU A 123 10.18 -16.72 1.82
N ILE A 124 9.12 -16.86 1.02
CA ILE A 124 7.96 -17.72 1.37
C ILE A 124 8.40 -19.18 1.52
N ALA A 125 9.32 -19.66 0.69
CA ALA A 125 9.82 -21.03 0.73
C ALA A 125 10.87 -21.28 1.82
N SER A 126 11.41 -20.23 2.46
CA SER A 126 12.41 -20.34 3.52
C SER A 126 11.79 -20.91 4.80
N GLU A 127 12.36 -22.03 5.30
CA GLU A 127 11.91 -22.64 6.56
C GLU A 127 12.02 -21.67 7.76
N ASP A 128 13.07 -20.85 7.81
CA ASP A 128 13.28 -19.88 8.89
C ASP A 128 12.17 -18.81 8.88
N VAL A 129 11.82 -18.29 7.70
CA VAL A 129 10.75 -17.32 7.54
C VAL A 129 9.38 -17.96 7.88
N GLN A 130 9.15 -19.19 7.44
CA GLN A 130 7.91 -19.92 7.73
C GLN A 130 7.72 -20.11 9.24
N LYS A 131 8.73 -20.55 9.95
CA LYS A 131 8.68 -20.77 11.42
C LYS A 131 8.56 -19.47 12.21
N ALA A 132 9.27 -18.42 11.80
CA ALA A 132 9.32 -17.16 12.54
C ALA A 132 8.13 -16.24 12.28
N TYR A 133 7.60 -16.21 11.04
CA TYR A 133 6.67 -15.17 10.59
C TYR A 133 5.39 -15.66 9.91
N LEU A 134 5.35 -16.92 9.41
CA LEU A 134 4.18 -17.43 8.69
C LEU A 134 3.34 -18.39 9.51
N GLY A 135 3.77 -18.77 10.72
CA GLY A 135 3.03 -19.63 11.62
C GLY A 135 2.93 -21.09 11.14
N MET A 136 3.85 -21.53 10.32
CA MET A 136 3.94 -22.89 9.77
C MET A 136 5.07 -23.68 10.42
#